data_524bf28565c9f56bcd145353fbb7567d
#
_entry.id   524bf28565c9f56bcd145353fbb7567d
#
_cell.length_a   1.000
_cell.length_b   1.000
_cell.length_c   1.000
_cell.angle_alpha   90.00
_cell.angle_beta   90.00
_cell.angle_gamma   90.00
#
_symmetry.space_group_name_H-M   'P 1'
#
loop_
_entity.id
_entity.type
_entity.pdbx_description
1 polymer ?
#
loop_
_entity_poly.entity_id
_entity_poly.type
_entity_poly.pdbx_seq_one_letter_code
_entity_poly.pdbx_strand_id
1 'polypeptide(L)' 'MAEVRAEMVANVWKVVVAEGATVAEGDTLVILESMKMEIPVLAESDGTVTKLAVGEGSVVQEGDLIAQID' A
#
# COMPACT_ATOMS: atom_id res chain seq x y z
N MET A 1 3.89 13.50 7.44
CA MET A 1 4.05 12.68 6.24
C MET A 1 4.51 11.28 6.62
N ALA A 2 3.81 10.26 6.18
CA ALA A 2 4.16 8.87 6.46
C ALA A 2 4.39 8.13 5.16
N GLU A 3 5.47 7.35 5.10
CA GLU A 3 5.75 6.47 3.97
C GLU A 3 5.35 5.07 4.34
N VAL A 4 4.59 4.43 3.45
CA VAL A 4 4.19 3.03 3.61
C VAL A 4 5.05 2.22 2.65
N ARG A 5 5.83 1.29 3.19
CA ARG A 5 6.78 0.50 2.41
C ARG A 5 6.46 -0.98 2.53
N ALA A 6 6.81 -1.71 1.49
CA ALA A 6 6.65 -3.16 1.50
C ALA A 6 7.62 -3.78 2.50
N GLU A 7 7.15 -4.81 3.20
CA GLU A 7 7.96 -5.52 4.18
C GLU A 7 8.45 -6.86 3.64
N MET A 8 8.09 -7.20 2.41
CA MET A 8 8.44 -8.48 1.81
C MET A 8 8.32 -8.39 0.30
N VAL A 9 8.86 -9.38 -0.39
CA VAL A 9 8.67 -9.54 -1.83
C VAL A 9 7.25 -10.07 -2.06
N ALA A 10 6.49 -9.40 -2.91
CA ALA A 10 5.12 -9.79 -3.18
C ALA A 10 4.62 -9.17 -4.48
N ASN A 11 3.49 -9.67 -4.96
CA ASN A 11 2.77 -9.06 -6.07
C ASN A 11 1.67 -8.16 -5.52
N VAL A 12 1.43 -7.03 -6.17
CA VAL A 12 0.29 -6.17 -5.83
C VAL A 12 -0.94 -6.78 -6.50
N TRP A 13 -1.82 -7.37 -5.69
CA TRP A 13 -3.02 -8.03 -6.21
C TRP A 13 -4.15 -7.04 -6.42
N LYS A 14 -4.34 -6.13 -5.46
CA LYS A 14 -5.39 -5.12 -5.53
C LYS A 14 -4.87 -3.79 -5.02
N VAL A 15 -5.30 -2.71 -5.65
CA VAL A 15 -5.11 -1.35 -5.16
C VAL A 15 -6.47 -0.84 -4.74
N VAL A 16 -6.63 -0.55 -3.46
CA VAL A 16 -7.92 -0.22 -2.86
C VAL A 16 -8.15 1.28 -2.83
N VAL A 17 -7.08 2.06 -2.78
CA VAL A 17 -7.17 3.53 -2.69
C VAL A 17 -6.56 4.18 -3.92
N ALA A 18 -6.84 5.46 -4.10
CA ALA A 18 -6.26 6.27 -5.17
C ALA A 18 -5.56 7.48 -4.57
N GLU A 19 -4.68 8.10 -5.35
CA GLU A 19 -4.09 9.37 -4.94
C GLU A 19 -5.20 10.39 -4.72
N GLY A 20 -5.08 11.14 -3.64
CA GLY A 20 -6.10 12.10 -3.23
C GLY A 20 -7.13 11.54 -2.26
N ALA A 21 -7.16 10.22 -2.05
CA ALA A 21 -8.12 9.62 -1.13
C ALA A 21 -7.79 9.97 0.31
N THR A 22 -8.82 10.19 1.11
CA THR A 22 -8.68 10.37 2.55
C THR A 22 -8.77 8.99 3.19
N VAL A 23 -7.83 8.70 4.07
CA VAL A 23 -7.77 7.40 4.77
C VAL A 23 -7.69 7.62 6.27
N ALA A 24 -8.12 6.62 7.01
CA ALA A 24 -7.98 6.57 8.45
C ALA A 24 -7.03 5.44 8.81
N GLU A 25 -6.44 5.53 10.00
CA GLU A 25 -5.58 4.45 10.51
C GLU A 25 -6.35 3.14 10.45
N GLY A 26 -5.71 2.10 9.91
CA GLY A 26 -6.31 0.79 9.76
C GLY A 26 -7.01 0.54 8.43
N ASP A 27 -7.18 1.59 7.61
CA ASP A 27 -7.76 1.39 6.28
C ASP A 27 -6.79 0.62 5.39
N THR A 28 -7.33 -0.27 4.55
CA THR A 28 -6.52 -1.03 3.60
C THR A 28 -6.14 -0.15 2.43
N LEU A 29 -4.86 -0.07 2.12
CA LEU A 29 -4.35 0.70 0.99
C LEU A 29 -4.23 -0.17 -0.24
N VAL A 30 -3.55 -1.29 -0.12
CA VAL A 30 -3.37 -2.27 -1.18
C VAL A 30 -3.41 -3.65 -0.56
N ILE A 31 -3.62 -4.67 -1.40
CA ILE A 31 -3.53 -6.06 -0.96
C ILE A 31 -2.42 -6.70 -1.77
N LEU A 32 -1.43 -7.24 -1.06
CA LEU A 32 -0.32 -7.96 -1.66
C LEU A 32 -0.62 -9.45 -1.67
N GLU A 33 -0.05 -10.16 -2.64
CA GLU A 33 -0.14 -11.61 -2.67
C GLU A 33 1.26 -12.20 -2.65
N SER A 34 1.47 -13.12 -1.73
CA SER A 34 2.74 -13.84 -1.60
C SER A 34 2.42 -15.24 -1.13
N MET A 35 2.95 -16.25 -1.84
CA MET A 35 2.78 -17.67 -1.49
C MET A 35 1.30 -18.03 -1.33
N LYS A 36 0.45 -17.54 -2.22
CA LYS A 36 -1.00 -17.78 -2.23
C LYS A 36 -1.72 -17.20 -1.02
N MET A 37 -1.08 -16.27 -0.31
CA MET A 37 -1.70 -15.57 0.81
C MET A 37 -1.94 -14.13 0.43
N GLU A 38 -3.09 -13.60 0.84
CA GLU A 38 -3.44 -12.20 0.64
C GLU A 38 -3.04 -11.44 1.89
N ILE A 39 -2.24 -10.39 1.70
CA ILE A 39 -1.68 -9.62 2.80
C ILE A 39 -2.10 -8.17 2.64
N PRO A 40 -3.02 -7.66 3.48
CA PRO A 40 -3.42 -6.26 3.37
C PRO A 40 -2.32 -5.36 3.92
N VAL A 41 -2.09 -4.25 3.24
CA VAL A 41 -1.20 -3.18 3.70
C VAL A 41 -2.10 -2.07 4.20
N LEU A 42 -1.97 -1.74 5.47
CA LEU A 42 -2.87 -0.83 6.16
C LEU A 42 -2.23 0.53 6.32
N ALA A 43 -3.06 1.58 6.34
CA ALA A 43 -2.62 2.90 6.72
C ALA A 43 -2.27 2.90 8.20
N GLU A 44 -1.13 3.50 8.55
CA GLU A 44 -0.68 3.57 9.94
C GLU A 44 -1.08 4.88 10.60
N SER A 45 -1.67 5.80 9.84
CA SER A 45 -2.11 7.09 10.35
C SER A 45 -3.24 7.61 9.47
N ASP A 46 -4.00 8.56 10.03
CA ASP A 46 -5.02 9.27 9.28
C ASP A 46 -4.34 10.26 8.33
N GLY A 47 -4.95 10.51 7.20
CA GLY A 47 -4.43 11.51 6.27
C GLY A 47 -4.93 11.32 4.85
N THR A 48 -4.20 11.92 3.94
CA THR A 48 -4.52 11.88 2.51
C THR A 48 -3.40 11.16 1.78
N VAL A 49 -3.76 10.26 0.87
CA VAL A 49 -2.79 9.57 0.02
C VAL A 49 -2.24 10.58 -0.97
N THR A 50 -1.02 11.04 -0.77
CA THR A 50 -0.39 12.03 -1.64
C THR A 50 0.36 11.38 -2.79
N LYS A 51 0.74 10.11 -2.62
CA LYS A 51 1.43 9.37 -3.67
C LYS A 51 1.08 7.89 -3.55
N LEU A 52 0.77 7.28 -4.68
CA LEU A 52 0.58 5.84 -4.79
C LEU A 52 1.63 5.35 -5.79
N ALA A 53 2.62 4.63 -5.30
CA ALA A 53 3.80 4.29 -6.10
C ALA A 53 3.68 2.95 -6.83
N VAL A 54 2.60 2.21 -6.58
CA VAL A 54 2.42 0.87 -7.16
C VAL A 54 1.07 0.77 -7.85
N GLY A 55 0.96 -0.18 -8.77
CA GLY A 55 -0.29 -0.51 -9.44
C GLY A 55 -0.55 -2.00 -9.37
N GLU A 56 -1.77 -2.40 -9.72
CA GLU A 56 -2.11 -3.83 -9.78
C GLU A 56 -1.21 -4.53 -10.77
N GLY A 57 -0.70 -5.68 -10.37
CA GLY A 57 0.23 -6.46 -11.16
C GLY A 57 1.70 -6.13 -10.93
N SER A 58 2.00 -5.07 -10.18
CA SER A 58 3.38 -4.72 -9.86
C SER A 58 3.99 -5.74 -8.91
N VAL A 59 5.30 -5.92 -9.02
CA VAL A 59 6.06 -6.71 -8.03
C VAL A 59 6.79 -5.73 -7.14
N VAL A 60 6.67 -5.92 -5.82
CA VAL A 60 7.39 -5.10 -4.85
C VAL A 60 8.42 -5.94 -4.11
N GLN A 61 9.46 -5.29 -3.65
CA GLN A 61 10.49 -5.91 -2.83
C GLN A 61 10.53 -5.21 -1.48
N GLU A 62 11.14 -5.84 -0.51
CA GLU A 62 11.28 -5.26 0.83
C GLU A 62 11.88 -3.86 0.69
N GLY A 63 11.24 -2.89 1.34
CA GLY A 63 11.69 -1.50 1.32
C GLY A 63 11.11 -0.65 0.19
N ASP A 64 10.45 -1.26 -0.80
CA ASP A 64 9.86 -0.49 -1.89
C ASP A 64 8.72 0.38 -1.37
N LEU A 65 8.66 1.61 -1.88
CA LEU A 65 7.58 2.53 -1.49
C LEU A 65 6.26 2.07 -2.10
N ILE A 66 5.24 2.00 -1.27
CA ILE A 66 3.88 1.67 -1.71
C ILE A 66 3.06 2.94 -1.82
N ALA A 67 3.07 3.78 -0.79
CA ALA A 67 2.27 5.00 -0.77
C ALA A 67 2.85 5.98 0.23
N GLN A 68 2.46 7.25 0.06
CA GLN A 68 2.74 8.31 1.03
C GLN A 68 1.41 8.87 1.53
N ILE A 69 1.32 9.09 2.83
CA ILE A 69 0.15 9.65 3.48
C ILE A 69 0.57 10.92 4.20
N ASP A 70 -0.16 11.99 3.94
CA ASP A 70 0.19 13.31 4.49
C ASP A 70 -0.93 13.87 5.34
#